data_bc013c7fbb4527a6abdfe6847e26cf72
#
_entry.id   bc013c7fbb4527a6abdfe6847e26cf72
#
_cell.length_a   1.000
_cell.length_b   1.000
_cell.length_c   1.000
_cell.angle_alpha   90.00
_cell.angle_beta   90.00
_cell.angle_gamma   90.00
#
_symmetry.space_group_name_H-M   'P 1'
#
loop_
_entity.id
_entity.type
_entity.pdbx_description
1 polymer ?
#
loop_
_entity_poly.entity_id
_entity_poly.type
_entity_poly.pdbx_seq_one_letter_code
_entity_poly.pdbx_strand_id
1 'polypeptide(L)'
;MTTRSTQRPGTTRRAFALAAATFTLVGAADAARAAETILFIGNSFTYAAGSAVQTFQPGSVSDLNGSNIGGIPALFKSFTQQAGLDYSVSLETVGGSGLDLHYNTKKPLIDKAWDNVVMHTFSTLNASSPGNAAQLVRYTGLLTDMFLAKNANVQVNLMATWSRADQTYPPTGAWFGKDIYQMGKDVKAGYDLAAAANPAVRSVIPVGDAWNLAMSTGYADTNPYNGIDAGKRNLWAADSYHASLYGSYLEGLTVFGNITGLDPRSLGANELAARSLGISANDAVAMQNLAYQTLAVAAVPEPSTYLMMGLGLAGLGLWQRRRQAAGTNGRITSSSRAT
;
A
#
# COMPACT_ATOMS: atom_id res chain seq x y z
N MET A 1 -46.15 -20.97 97.69
CA MET A 1 -46.51 -20.08 96.54
C MET A 1 -45.43 -20.12 95.54
N THR A 2 -45.68 -20.75 94.46
CA THR A 2 -44.78 -21.15 93.35
C THR A 2 -44.63 -20.04 92.36
N THR A 3 -43.44 -19.63 92.02
CA THR A 3 -43.14 -18.77 90.90
C THR A 3 -42.30 -19.50 89.80
N ARG A 4 -42.89 -19.72 88.66
CA ARG A 4 -42.29 -20.34 87.52
C ARG A 4 -41.35 -19.35 86.80
N SER A 5 -40.12 -19.78 86.55
CA SER A 5 -39.16 -19.12 85.72
C SER A 5 -39.38 -19.59 84.25
N THR A 6 -39.60 -18.65 83.34
CA THR A 6 -39.63 -18.89 81.90
C THR A 6 -38.31 -18.48 81.24
N GLN A 7 -37.59 -19.47 80.74
CA GLN A 7 -36.42 -19.28 79.85
C GLN A 7 -36.87 -18.81 78.48
N ARG A 8 -36.22 -17.75 77.96
CA ARG A 8 -36.30 -17.33 76.56
C ARG A 8 -35.13 -17.92 75.76
N PRO A 9 -35.35 -18.36 74.54
CA PRO A 9 -34.28 -18.90 73.69
C PRO A 9 -33.42 -17.81 73.09
N GLY A 10 -32.10 -18.06 73.08
CA GLY A 10 -31.06 -17.16 72.54
C GLY A 10 -31.12 -17.10 70.97
N THR A 11 -31.09 -15.89 70.48
CA THR A 11 -30.95 -15.58 69.02
C THR A 11 -29.46 -15.54 68.68
N THR A 12 -29.00 -16.55 67.88
CA THR A 12 -27.69 -16.56 67.23
C THR A 12 -27.66 -15.52 66.12
N ARG A 13 -26.88 -14.43 66.33
CA ARG A 13 -26.56 -13.48 65.27
C ARG A 13 -25.47 -14.09 64.36
N ARG A 14 -25.86 -14.43 63.14
CA ARG A 14 -24.89 -14.72 62.06
C ARG A 14 -24.31 -13.40 61.56
N ALA A 15 -23.00 -13.22 61.78
CA ALA A 15 -22.24 -12.13 61.16
C ALA A 15 -22.02 -12.45 59.69
N PHE A 16 -22.61 -11.65 58.81
CA PHE A 16 -22.27 -11.64 57.38
C PHE A 16 -20.98 -10.80 57.20
N ALA A 17 -19.87 -11.45 56.88
CA ALA A 17 -18.66 -10.77 56.43
C ALA A 17 -18.87 -10.31 54.99
N LEU A 18 -18.98 -8.99 54.78
CA LEU A 18 -18.97 -8.37 53.44
C LEU A 18 -17.52 -8.32 52.96
N ALA A 19 -17.14 -9.23 52.04
CA ALA A 19 -15.86 -9.13 51.34
C ALA A 19 -15.98 -8.03 50.29
N ALA A 20 -15.36 -6.88 50.51
CA ALA A 20 -15.19 -5.82 49.55
C ALA A 20 -14.11 -6.25 48.57
N ALA A 21 -14.50 -6.69 47.36
CA ALA A 21 -13.58 -6.91 46.28
C ALA A 21 -13.18 -5.54 45.69
N THR A 22 -11.98 -5.08 46.03
CA THR A 22 -11.35 -3.93 45.38
C THR A 22 -10.92 -4.33 43.97
N PHE A 23 -11.70 -3.95 42.95
CA PHE A 23 -11.28 -3.98 41.56
C PHE A 23 -10.24 -2.86 41.35
N THR A 24 -8.97 -3.21 41.35
CA THR A 24 -7.92 -2.33 40.81
C THR A 24 -8.08 -2.30 39.28
N LEU A 25 -8.65 -1.21 38.74
CA LEU A 25 -8.51 -0.87 37.33
C LEU A 25 -7.02 -0.62 37.08
N VAL A 26 -6.33 -1.62 36.55
CA VAL A 26 -5.04 -1.41 35.89
C VAL A 26 -5.37 -0.68 34.60
N GLY A 27 -5.33 0.64 34.61
CA GLY A 27 -5.33 1.44 33.41
C GLY A 27 -4.09 1.05 32.61
N ALA A 28 -4.25 0.31 31.51
CA ALA A 28 -3.22 0.22 30.49
C ALA A 28 -2.99 1.66 30.01
N ALA A 29 -1.90 2.28 30.48
CA ALA A 29 -1.40 3.47 29.83
C ALA A 29 -1.01 3.02 28.42
N ASP A 30 -1.78 3.42 27.42
CA ASP A 30 -1.34 3.36 26.03
C ASP A 30 -0.05 4.18 26.00
N ALA A 31 1.08 3.47 25.99
CA ALA A 31 2.35 4.11 25.69
C ALA A 31 2.16 4.73 24.29
N ALA A 32 2.19 6.05 24.23
CA ALA A 32 2.07 6.79 22.96
C ALA A 32 3.11 6.20 22.02
N ARG A 33 2.66 5.40 21.03
CA ARG A 33 3.53 4.84 20.02
C ARG A 33 4.06 6.02 19.21
N ALA A 34 5.38 6.08 19.00
CA ALA A 34 5.96 7.10 18.13
C ALA A 34 5.31 7.02 16.73
N ALA A 35 5.09 8.18 16.13
CA ALA A 35 4.53 8.25 14.78
C ALA A 35 5.36 7.41 13.82
N GLU A 36 4.71 6.60 12.99
CA GLU A 36 5.41 5.88 11.91
C GLU A 36 5.96 6.86 10.89
N THR A 37 7.21 6.70 10.52
CA THR A 37 7.85 7.55 9.51
C THR A 37 7.64 7.00 8.11
N ILE A 38 7.28 7.87 7.16
CA ILE A 38 7.15 7.49 5.76
C ILE A 38 7.81 8.52 4.85
N LEU A 39 8.61 8.02 3.89
CA LEU A 39 9.25 8.84 2.87
C LEU A 39 8.66 8.53 1.49
N PHE A 40 8.27 9.57 0.78
CA PHE A 40 7.90 9.50 -0.63
C PHE A 40 9.04 10.01 -1.50
N ILE A 41 9.53 9.17 -2.43
CA ILE A 41 10.55 9.52 -3.41
C ILE A 41 9.94 9.44 -4.80
N GLY A 42 10.09 10.51 -5.58
CA GLY A 42 9.57 10.50 -6.93
C GLY A 42 9.72 11.85 -7.66
N ASN A 43 8.80 12.10 -8.55
CA ASN A 43 8.85 13.26 -9.42
C ASN A 43 7.49 13.99 -9.45
N SER A 44 7.16 14.61 -10.59
CA SER A 44 5.91 15.36 -10.79
C SER A 44 4.63 14.55 -10.52
N PHE A 45 4.70 13.24 -10.56
CA PHE A 45 3.57 12.38 -10.22
C PHE A 45 3.34 12.38 -8.70
N THR A 46 4.35 12.17 -7.87
CA THR A 46 4.25 12.22 -6.40
C THR A 46 3.84 13.61 -5.91
N TYR A 47 4.36 14.70 -6.49
CA TYR A 47 3.95 16.04 -6.07
C TYR A 47 2.71 16.57 -6.78
N ALA A 48 2.06 15.75 -7.61
CA ALA A 48 0.79 16.04 -8.29
C ALA A 48 0.85 17.32 -9.15
N ALA A 49 1.87 17.44 -10.03
CA ALA A 49 2.07 18.61 -10.88
C ALA A 49 0.82 18.93 -11.71
N GLY A 50 0.44 20.22 -11.73
CA GLY A 50 -0.73 20.69 -12.50
C GLY A 50 -2.08 20.40 -11.84
N SER A 51 -2.11 19.74 -10.68
CA SER A 51 -3.30 19.50 -9.86
C SER A 51 -3.36 20.43 -8.66
N ALA A 52 -4.56 20.73 -8.16
CA ALA A 52 -4.76 21.44 -6.89
C ALA A 52 -4.14 20.68 -5.69
N VAL A 53 -3.89 19.37 -5.84
CA VAL A 53 -3.24 18.54 -4.83
C VAL A 53 -1.79 18.95 -4.59
N GLN A 54 -1.09 19.52 -5.57
CA GLN A 54 0.30 19.97 -5.43
C GLN A 54 0.48 20.91 -4.24
N THR A 55 -0.46 21.81 -4.02
CA THR A 55 -0.43 22.81 -2.93
C THR A 55 -1.38 22.46 -1.77
N PHE A 56 -1.92 21.25 -1.75
CA PHE A 56 -2.80 20.80 -0.67
C PHE A 56 -1.99 20.60 0.61
N GLN A 57 -2.33 21.33 1.66
CA GLN A 57 -1.77 21.23 3.02
C GLN A 57 -0.24 21.00 3.08
N PRO A 58 0.61 21.80 2.42
CA PRO A 58 2.05 21.55 2.36
C PRO A 58 2.70 21.60 3.74
N GLY A 59 2.14 22.34 4.70
CA GLY A 59 2.60 22.39 6.09
C GLY A 59 2.29 21.12 6.92
N SER A 60 1.53 20.16 6.38
CA SER A 60 1.24 18.88 7.07
C SER A 60 2.32 17.81 6.85
N VAL A 61 3.26 18.04 5.94
CA VAL A 61 4.33 17.14 5.54
C VAL A 61 5.69 17.84 5.55
N SER A 62 6.77 17.06 5.56
CA SER A 62 8.15 17.59 5.47
C SER A 62 8.65 17.49 4.03
N ASP A 63 8.60 18.57 3.28
CA ASP A 63 9.24 18.65 1.96
C ASP A 63 10.75 18.85 2.13
N LEU A 64 11.53 17.78 1.88
CA LEU A 64 12.97 17.78 2.09
C LEU A 64 13.75 18.65 1.10
N ASN A 65 13.12 19.06 0.00
CA ASN A 65 13.70 20.01 -0.95
C ASN A 65 13.33 21.48 -0.63
N GLY A 66 12.40 21.73 0.31
CA GLY A 66 11.98 23.07 0.71
C GLY A 66 11.13 23.81 -0.35
N SER A 67 10.49 23.09 -1.25
CA SER A 67 9.65 23.65 -2.33
C SER A 67 8.22 23.95 -1.90
N ASN A 68 7.86 23.69 -0.63
CA ASN A 68 6.53 23.89 -0.07
C ASN A 68 5.42 23.13 -0.82
N ILE A 69 5.68 21.86 -1.07
CA ILE A 69 4.79 20.95 -1.78
C ILE A 69 4.04 20.06 -0.77
N GLY A 70 2.73 19.85 -1.00
CA GLY A 70 1.91 18.87 -0.30
C GLY A 70 1.84 17.55 -1.08
N GLY A 71 1.23 17.58 -2.26
CA GLY A 71 1.16 16.44 -3.18
C GLY A 71 0.39 15.22 -2.63
N ILE A 72 0.68 14.07 -3.20
CA ILE A 72 0.16 12.78 -2.73
C ILE A 72 0.54 12.50 -1.27
N PRO A 73 1.75 12.88 -0.77
CA PRO A 73 2.09 12.74 0.63
C PRO A 73 1.13 13.47 1.58
N ALA A 74 0.66 14.67 1.23
CA ALA A 74 -0.31 15.40 2.06
C ALA A 74 -1.72 14.78 2.00
N LEU A 75 -2.13 14.20 0.87
CA LEU A 75 -3.35 13.40 0.82
C LEU A 75 -3.25 12.19 1.75
N PHE A 76 -2.15 11.44 1.67
CA PHE A 76 -1.87 10.31 2.55
C PHE A 76 -1.92 10.72 4.03
N LYS A 77 -1.28 11.85 4.40
CA LYS A 77 -1.32 12.38 5.77
C LYS A 77 -2.75 12.69 6.20
N SER A 78 -3.54 13.34 5.34
CA SER A 78 -4.96 13.66 5.64
C SER A 78 -5.79 12.39 5.86
N PHE A 79 -5.65 11.38 4.99
CA PHE A 79 -6.37 10.11 5.11
C PHE A 79 -5.98 9.34 6.38
N THR A 80 -4.68 9.26 6.69
CA THR A 80 -4.20 8.57 7.90
C THR A 80 -4.64 9.26 9.17
N GLN A 81 -4.62 10.60 9.22
CA GLN A 81 -5.16 11.36 10.34
C GLN A 81 -6.66 11.11 10.54
N GLN A 82 -7.45 11.13 9.47
CA GLN A 82 -8.87 10.83 9.55
C GLN A 82 -9.13 9.39 10.03
N ALA A 83 -8.27 8.46 9.65
CA ALA A 83 -8.34 7.05 10.08
C ALA A 83 -7.79 6.81 11.50
N GLY A 84 -7.32 7.86 12.21
CA GLY A 84 -6.76 7.75 13.56
C GLY A 84 -5.35 7.15 13.61
N LEU A 85 -4.63 7.17 12.47
CA LEU A 85 -3.25 6.71 12.37
C LEU A 85 -2.28 7.89 12.46
N ASP A 86 -1.16 7.68 13.15
CA ASP A 86 -0.13 8.71 13.28
C ASP A 86 1.08 8.38 12.40
N TYR A 87 1.27 9.21 11.36
CA TYR A 87 2.40 9.13 10.43
C TYR A 87 3.15 10.47 10.40
N SER A 88 4.48 10.41 10.48
CA SER A 88 5.36 11.51 10.13
C SER A 88 5.72 11.37 8.64
N VAL A 89 5.15 12.22 7.80
CA VAL A 89 5.23 12.10 6.34
C VAL A 89 6.26 13.05 5.77
N SER A 90 7.18 12.54 4.97
CA SER A 90 8.19 13.31 4.25
C SER A 90 8.15 13.03 2.76
N LEU A 91 8.59 13.99 1.95
CA LEU A 91 8.79 13.80 0.51
C LEU A 91 10.13 14.36 0.05
N GLU A 92 10.75 13.67 -0.91
CA GLU A 92 11.87 14.14 -1.70
C GLU A 92 11.52 13.92 -3.17
N THR A 93 11.28 15.00 -3.91
CA THR A 93 10.76 14.93 -5.28
C THR A 93 11.50 15.89 -6.19
N VAL A 94 11.82 15.42 -7.41
CA VAL A 94 12.42 16.23 -8.47
C VAL A 94 11.67 16.00 -9.77
N GLY A 95 11.13 17.06 -10.38
CA GLY A 95 10.40 16.95 -11.64
C GLY A 95 11.23 16.31 -12.75
N GLY A 96 10.62 15.36 -13.50
CA GLY A 96 11.27 14.69 -14.62
C GLY A 96 12.45 13.78 -14.25
N SER A 97 12.52 13.31 -12.99
CA SER A 97 13.61 12.43 -12.53
C SER A 97 13.21 10.95 -12.48
N GLY A 98 14.22 10.10 -12.52
CA GLY A 98 14.15 8.70 -12.17
C GLY A 98 14.85 8.43 -10.83
N LEU A 99 14.77 7.19 -10.33
CA LEU A 99 15.38 6.78 -9.06
C LEU A 99 16.91 6.94 -9.04
N ASP A 100 17.56 6.93 -10.18
CA ASP A 100 19.00 7.18 -10.35
C ASP A 100 19.40 8.57 -9.84
N LEU A 101 18.61 9.60 -10.13
CA LEU A 101 18.88 10.96 -9.65
C LEU A 101 18.83 10.98 -8.12
N HIS A 102 17.78 10.42 -7.52
CA HIS A 102 17.58 10.41 -6.07
C HIS A 102 18.72 9.67 -5.36
N TYR A 103 19.10 8.48 -5.86
CA TYR A 103 20.21 7.72 -5.32
C TYR A 103 21.54 8.47 -5.42
N ASN A 104 21.85 9.06 -6.58
CA ASN A 104 23.15 9.66 -6.85
C ASN A 104 23.32 11.04 -6.21
N THR A 105 22.22 11.83 -6.06
CA THR A 105 22.34 13.24 -5.70
C THR A 105 21.59 13.64 -4.43
N LYS A 106 20.61 12.83 -3.96
CA LYS A 106 19.73 13.17 -2.84
C LYS A 106 19.97 12.35 -1.57
N LYS A 107 20.98 11.47 -1.55
CA LYS A 107 21.36 10.71 -0.35
C LYS A 107 21.43 11.55 0.94
N PRO A 108 22.02 12.76 0.96
CA PRO A 108 22.09 13.54 2.19
C PRO A 108 20.70 13.86 2.81
N LEU A 109 19.65 13.87 2.01
CA LEU A 109 18.28 14.12 2.45
C LEU A 109 17.55 12.83 2.87
N ILE A 110 17.75 11.73 2.12
CA ILE A 110 16.95 10.51 2.22
C ILE A 110 17.60 9.36 2.99
N ASP A 111 18.94 9.33 3.15
CA ASP A 111 19.68 8.25 3.81
C ASP A 111 19.52 8.30 5.35
N LYS A 112 18.31 7.97 5.80
CA LYS A 112 17.88 7.96 7.20
C LYS A 112 17.11 6.68 7.51
N ALA A 113 16.87 6.42 8.80
CA ALA A 113 15.97 5.35 9.22
C ALA A 113 14.51 5.75 8.97
N TRP A 114 13.86 5.07 8.06
CA TRP A 114 12.43 5.20 7.75
C TRP A 114 11.71 3.89 8.10
N ASP A 115 10.45 3.96 8.52
CA ASP A 115 9.62 2.77 8.70
C ASP A 115 8.99 2.35 7.37
N ASN A 116 8.61 3.31 6.55
CA ASN A 116 8.03 3.09 5.23
C ASN A 116 8.70 3.97 4.18
N VAL A 117 8.88 3.43 2.98
CA VAL A 117 9.31 4.17 1.79
C VAL A 117 8.39 3.84 0.63
N VAL A 118 7.91 4.87 -0.08
CA VAL A 118 7.19 4.74 -1.35
C VAL A 118 8.02 5.41 -2.42
N MET A 119 8.35 4.71 -3.50
CA MET A 119 9.18 5.27 -4.55
C MET A 119 8.72 4.85 -5.95
N HIS A 120 8.91 5.75 -6.92
CA HIS A 120 8.69 5.47 -8.33
C HIS A 120 9.75 6.17 -9.21
N THR A 121 9.92 5.66 -10.43
CA THR A 121 10.84 6.20 -11.44
C THR A 121 10.09 7.01 -12.50
N PHE A 122 10.68 7.21 -13.67
CA PHE A 122 10.01 7.80 -14.83
C PHE A 122 8.70 7.06 -15.15
N SER A 123 7.67 7.80 -15.53
CA SER A 123 6.37 7.24 -15.89
C SER A 123 6.40 6.30 -17.11
N THR A 124 7.46 6.39 -17.93
CA THR A 124 7.74 5.48 -19.05
C THR A 124 8.76 4.40 -18.67
N LEU A 125 9.08 4.20 -17.39
CA LEU A 125 10.14 3.38 -16.81
C LEU A 125 11.56 3.89 -17.11
N ASN A 126 11.80 4.41 -18.31
CA ASN A 126 13.07 5.02 -18.73
C ASN A 126 12.80 6.16 -19.71
N ALA A 127 13.47 7.29 -19.54
CA ALA A 127 13.26 8.49 -20.34
C ALA A 127 13.72 8.30 -21.80
N SER A 128 14.84 7.60 -22.02
CA SER A 128 15.46 7.42 -23.35
C SER A 128 15.01 6.14 -24.05
N SER A 129 14.48 5.17 -23.30
CA SER A 129 14.02 3.87 -23.81
C SER A 129 12.72 3.48 -23.10
N PRO A 130 11.57 4.06 -23.52
CA PRO A 130 10.28 3.79 -22.91
C PRO A 130 9.96 2.29 -22.84
N GLY A 131 9.46 1.83 -21.69
CA GLY A 131 9.17 0.41 -21.42
C GLY A 131 10.38 -0.38 -20.86
N ASN A 132 11.58 0.16 -20.87
CA ASN A 132 12.77 -0.53 -20.35
C ASN A 132 12.89 -0.37 -18.82
N ALA A 133 12.70 -1.46 -18.08
CA ALA A 133 12.74 -1.49 -16.61
C ALA A 133 14.15 -1.63 -16.02
N ALA A 134 15.22 -1.79 -16.79
CA ALA A 134 16.56 -2.12 -16.27
C ALA A 134 17.08 -1.09 -15.25
N GLN A 135 16.83 0.20 -15.48
CA GLN A 135 17.22 1.27 -14.57
C GLN A 135 16.38 1.22 -13.28
N LEU A 136 15.08 1.00 -13.39
CA LEU A 136 14.19 0.81 -12.24
C LEU A 136 14.66 -0.36 -11.38
N VAL A 137 14.90 -1.54 -11.96
CA VAL A 137 15.39 -2.73 -11.25
C VAL A 137 16.67 -2.41 -10.48
N ARG A 138 17.66 -1.81 -11.16
CA ARG A 138 18.95 -1.48 -10.55
C ARG A 138 18.81 -0.52 -9.36
N TYR A 139 18.13 0.60 -9.55
CA TYR A 139 18.07 1.64 -8.53
C TYR A 139 17.09 1.31 -7.41
N THR A 140 16.10 0.47 -7.66
CA THR A 140 15.31 -0.15 -6.59
C THR A 140 16.19 -0.92 -5.63
N GLY A 141 17.09 -1.79 -6.12
CA GLY A 141 18.01 -2.54 -5.27
C GLY A 141 18.93 -1.62 -4.45
N LEU A 142 19.58 -0.67 -5.13
CA LEU A 142 20.53 0.25 -4.46
C LEU A 142 19.87 1.11 -3.37
N LEU A 143 18.65 1.61 -3.60
CA LEU A 143 17.88 2.37 -2.61
C LEU A 143 17.39 1.48 -1.48
N THR A 144 16.89 0.29 -1.79
CA THR A 144 16.44 -0.68 -0.79
C THR A 144 17.56 -1.07 0.16
N ASP A 145 18.76 -1.41 -0.37
CA ASP A 145 19.94 -1.75 0.43
C ASP A 145 20.36 -0.57 1.34
N MET A 146 20.30 0.65 0.81
CA MET A 146 20.59 1.86 1.58
C MET A 146 19.63 2.03 2.76
N PHE A 147 18.32 1.84 2.56
CA PHE A 147 17.34 1.97 3.64
C PHE A 147 17.43 0.82 4.65
N LEU A 148 17.63 -0.42 4.20
CA LEU A 148 17.84 -1.58 5.07
C LEU A 148 19.06 -1.42 5.98
N ALA A 149 20.13 -0.78 5.48
CA ALA A 149 21.30 -0.47 6.29
C ALA A 149 21.01 0.51 7.45
N LYS A 150 19.93 1.30 7.37
CA LYS A 150 19.50 2.25 8.42
C LYS A 150 18.40 1.69 9.31
N ASN A 151 17.50 0.92 8.74
CA ASN A 151 16.40 0.24 9.46
C ASN A 151 16.15 -1.12 8.80
N ALA A 152 16.57 -2.20 9.43
CA ALA A 152 16.38 -3.57 8.93
C ALA A 152 14.90 -3.97 8.75
N ASN A 153 13.97 -3.22 9.35
CA ASN A 153 12.52 -3.46 9.28
C ASN A 153 11.81 -2.50 8.31
N VAL A 154 12.53 -1.69 7.55
CA VAL A 154 11.91 -0.74 6.61
C VAL A 154 11.02 -1.46 5.60
N GLN A 155 9.83 -0.92 5.37
CA GLN A 155 8.89 -1.41 4.37
C GLN A 155 9.07 -0.61 3.09
N VAL A 156 9.74 -1.18 2.09
CA VAL A 156 9.96 -0.53 0.80
C VAL A 156 8.85 -0.91 -0.17
N ASN A 157 8.17 0.09 -0.72
CA ASN A 157 7.05 -0.08 -1.63
C ASN A 157 7.34 0.67 -2.94
N LEU A 158 7.05 0.04 -4.07
CA LEU A 158 7.12 0.66 -5.38
C LEU A 158 5.74 1.14 -5.81
N MET A 159 5.65 2.28 -6.50
CA MET A 159 4.37 2.81 -6.99
C MET A 159 4.34 2.75 -8.52
N ALA A 160 3.58 1.82 -9.08
CA ALA A 160 3.35 1.70 -10.51
C ALA A 160 2.35 2.77 -10.98
N THR A 161 2.80 3.64 -11.88
CA THR A 161 2.03 4.76 -12.37
C THR A 161 1.08 4.38 -13.51
N TRP A 162 0.31 5.33 -14.02
CA TRP A 162 -0.79 5.14 -14.97
C TRP A 162 -0.37 5.31 -16.44
N SER A 163 -1.27 4.93 -17.33
CA SER A 163 -1.15 5.21 -18.77
C SER A 163 -1.24 6.72 -19.03
N ARG A 164 -0.29 7.23 -19.79
CA ARG A 164 -0.27 8.63 -20.25
C ARG A 164 -0.97 8.71 -21.60
N ALA A 165 -1.97 9.58 -21.71
CA ALA A 165 -2.70 9.77 -22.94
C ALA A 165 -1.82 10.37 -24.05
N ASP A 166 -0.84 11.24 -23.69
CA ASP A 166 0.15 11.82 -24.60
C ASP A 166 1.15 10.79 -25.17
N GLN A 167 1.27 9.62 -24.54
CA GLN A 167 2.08 8.52 -25.06
C GLN A 167 1.27 7.52 -25.91
N THR A 168 -0.06 7.56 -25.81
CA THR A 168 -0.94 6.56 -26.45
C THR A 168 -1.61 7.10 -27.70
N TYR A 169 -2.10 8.33 -27.68
CA TYR A 169 -2.91 8.89 -28.79
C TYR A 169 -2.10 9.63 -29.84
N PRO A 170 -1.13 10.50 -29.52
CA PRO A 170 -0.30 11.17 -30.52
C PRO A 170 0.67 10.19 -31.22
N PRO A 171 0.93 10.38 -32.51
CA PRO A 171 1.85 9.51 -33.28
C PRO A 171 3.30 9.48 -32.78
N THR A 172 3.69 10.47 -31.98
CA THR A 172 5.02 10.56 -31.36
C THR A 172 5.13 9.77 -30.05
N GLY A 173 4.02 9.27 -29.54
CA GLY A 173 4.00 8.53 -28.28
C GLY A 173 4.55 7.11 -28.42
N ALA A 174 5.23 6.63 -27.40
CA ALA A 174 5.86 5.30 -27.39
C ALA A 174 4.84 4.14 -27.41
N TRP A 175 3.60 4.41 -27.01
CA TRP A 175 2.47 3.45 -27.06
C TRP A 175 1.44 3.82 -28.12
N PHE A 176 1.81 4.63 -29.14
CA PHE A 176 0.90 4.99 -30.21
C PHE A 176 0.31 3.74 -30.88
N GLY A 177 -1.01 3.76 -31.11
CA GLY A 177 -1.76 2.66 -31.71
C GLY A 177 -2.07 1.48 -30.78
N LYS A 178 -1.70 1.56 -29.51
CA LYS A 178 -2.16 0.63 -28.47
C LYS A 178 -3.43 1.17 -27.81
N ASP A 179 -4.19 0.29 -27.14
CA ASP A 179 -5.28 0.76 -26.28
C ASP A 179 -4.69 1.50 -25.07
N ILE A 180 -5.51 2.40 -24.47
CA ILE A 180 -5.07 3.22 -23.34
C ILE A 180 -4.66 2.40 -22.11
N TYR A 181 -5.14 1.19 -21.99
CA TYR A 181 -4.84 0.32 -20.85
C TYR A 181 -3.44 -0.31 -20.94
N GLN A 182 -2.87 -0.39 -22.16
CA GLN A 182 -1.65 -1.18 -22.41
C GLN A 182 -0.43 -0.56 -21.73
N MET A 183 -0.26 0.76 -21.79
CA MET A 183 0.88 1.41 -21.14
C MET A 183 0.90 1.14 -19.63
N GLY A 184 -0.26 1.26 -18.95
CA GLY A 184 -0.34 0.96 -17.51
C GLY A 184 0.05 -0.47 -17.18
N LYS A 185 -0.37 -1.44 -18.01
CA LYS A 185 0.01 -2.86 -17.84
C LYS A 185 1.51 -3.06 -18.03
N ASP A 186 2.10 -2.46 -19.07
CA ASP A 186 3.55 -2.57 -19.35
C ASP A 186 4.39 -1.91 -18.26
N VAL A 187 3.94 -0.75 -17.76
CA VAL A 187 4.57 -0.05 -16.65
C VAL A 187 4.51 -0.94 -15.39
N LYS A 188 3.34 -1.47 -15.05
CA LYS A 188 3.20 -2.37 -13.90
C LYS A 188 4.10 -3.60 -14.03
N ALA A 189 4.16 -4.23 -15.19
CA ALA A 189 5.05 -5.38 -15.43
C ALA A 189 6.52 -5.02 -15.15
N GLY A 190 6.96 -3.80 -15.51
CA GLY A 190 8.30 -3.30 -15.18
C GLY A 190 8.54 -3.17 -13.67
N TYR A 191 7.54 -2.70 -12.92
CA TYR A 191 7.61 -2.64 -11.45
C TYR A 191 7.58 -4.01 -10.80
N ASP A 192 6.80 -4.95 -11.33
CA ASP A 192 6.77 -6.34 -10.86
C ASP A 192 8.14 -7.02 -11.08
N LEU A 193 8.81 -6.76 -12.21
CA LEU A 193 10.20 -7.21 -12.43
C LEU A 193 11.16 -6.62 -11.40
N ALA A 194 11.02 -5.33 -11.06
CA ALA A 194 11.86 -4.70 -10.06
C ALA A 194 11.64 -5.28 -8.66
N ALA A 195 10.40 -5.56 -8.29
CA ALA A 195 10.06 -6.21 -7.02
C ALA A 195 10.57 -7.66 -6.98
N ALA A 196 10.40 -8.42 -8.06
CA ALA A 196 10.88 -9.80 -8.15
C ALA A 196 12.42 -9.90 -8.04
N ALA A 197 13.14 -8.92 -8.61
CA ALA A 197 14.60 -8.83 -8.51
C ALA A 197 15.09 -8.37 -7.13
N ASN A 198 14.24 -7.77 -6.31
CA ASN A 198 14.57 -7.19 -5.01
C ASN A 198 13.58 -7.70 -3.93
N PRO A 199 13.80 -8.90 -3.36
CA PRO A 199 12.83 -9.55 -2.45
C PRO A 199 12.50 -8.78 -1.17
N ALA A 200 13.27 -7.77 -0.82
CA ALA A 200 12.99 -6.86 0.30
C ALA A 200 11.93 -5.77 -0.06
N VAL A 201 11.55 -5.66 -1.32
CA VAL A 201 10.40 -4.84 -1.71
C VAL A 201 9.12 -5.52 -1.21
N ARG A 202 8.35 -4.81 -0.40
CA ARG A 202 7.13 -5.32 0.21
C ARG A 202 5.98 -5.45 -0.78
N SER A 203 5.78 -4.41 -1.60
CA SER A 203 4.64 -4.36 -2.52
C SER A 203 4.89 -3.47 -3.73
N VAL A 204 4.10 -3.69 -4.78
CA VAL A 204 3.90 -2.77 -5.89
C VAL A 204 2.51 -2.18 -5.79
N ILE A 205 2.42 -0.88 -5.49
CA ILE A 205 1.16 -0.14 -5.36
C ILE A 205 0.56 0.04 -6.75
N PRO A 206 -0.65 -0.49 -7.02
CA PRO A 206 -1.18 -0.62 -8.39
C PRO A 206 -1.98 0.61 -8.83
N VAL A 207 -1.38 1.81 -8.83
CA VAL A 207 -2.11 3.05 -9.19
C VAL A 207 -2.58 3.01 -10.64
N GLY A 208 -1.75 2.50 -11.56
CA GLY A 208 -2.14 2.34 -12.97
C GLY A 208 -3.32 1.40 -13.16
N ASP A 209 -3.42 0.34 -12.36
CA ASP A 209 -4.57 -0.58 -12.40
C ASP A 209 -5.85 0.10 -11.87
N ALA A 210 -5.74 0.96 -10.85
CA ALA A 210 -6.89 1.74 -10.37
C ALA A 210 -7.41 2.71 -11.45
N TRP A 211 -6.52 3.34 -12.20
CA TRP A 211 -6.89 4.17 -13.35
C TRP A 211 -7.54 3.34 -14.47
N ASN A 212 -6.95 2.20 -14.80
CA ASN A 212 -7.51 1.28 -15.79
C ASN A 212 -8.91 0.80 -15.37
N LEU A 213 -9.13 0.50 -14.10
CA LEU A 213 -10.43 0.13 -13.57
C LEU A 213 -11.43 1.31 -13.66
N ALA A 214 -11.01 2.52 -13.31
CA ALA A 214 -11.87 3.71 -13.41
C ALA A 214 -12.33 3.97 -14.85
N MET A 215 -11.46 3.78 -15.84
CA MET A 215 -11.80 3.90 -17.25
C MET A 215 -12.70 2.74 -17.73
N SER A 216 -12.37 1.49 -17.39
CA SER A 216 -13.12 0.32 -17.86
C SER A 216 -14.51 0.20 -17.28
N THR A 217 -14.74 0.76 -16.08
CA THR A 217 -16.08 0.83 -15.44
C THR A 217 -16.89 2.03 -15.92
N GLY A 218 -16.32 2.90 -16.76
CA GLY A 218 -17.01 4.10 -17.28
C GLY A 218 -17.05 5.28 -16.30
N TYR A 219 -16.40 5.20 -15.14
CA TYR A 219 -16.26 6.34 -14.23
C TYR A 219 -15.38 7.44 -14.84
N ALA A 220 -14.29 7.06 -15.49
CA ALA A 220 -13.38 7.99 -16.16
C ALA A 220 -13.46 7.85 -17.68
N ASP A 221 -13.13 8.95 -18.36
CA ASP A 221 -12.97 8.93 -19.80
C ASP A 221 -11.66 8.25 -20.18
N THR A 222 -11.65 7.62 -21.37
CA THR A 222 -10.46 6.92 -21.87
C THR A 222 -9.59 7.82 -22.76
N ASN A 223 -10.17 8.89 -23.36
CA ASN A 223 -9.46 9.71 -24.33
C ASN A 223 -9.71 11.22 -24.13
N PRO A 224 -8.79 11.96 -23.50
CA PRO A 224 -8.97 13.39 -23.27
C PRO A 224 -8.86 14.24 -24.54
N TYR A 225 -8.43 13.69 -25.68
CA TYR A 225 -8.22 14.45 -26.92
C TYR A 225 -9.49 14.66 -27.75
N ASN A 226 -10.54 13.87 -27.54
CA ASN A 226 -11.83 14.03 -28.23
C ASN A 226 -12.92 14.68 -27.37
N GLY A 227 -12.54 15.23 -26.20
CA GLY A 227 -13.43 15.77 -25.19
C GLY A 227 -13.80 14.71 -24.15
N ILE A 228 -14.35 15.18 -23.02
CA ILE A 228 -14.77 14.30 -21.93
C ILE A 228 -16.25 14.02 -22.07
N ASP A 229 -16.62 12.77 -22.16
CA ASP A 229 -18.01 12.33 -22.25
C ASP A 229 -18.85 12.79 -21.05
N ALA A 230 -20.10 13.07 -21.28
CA ALA A 230 -21.02 13.49 -20.23
C ALA A 230 -21.08 12.48 -19.07
N GLY A 231 -20.89 12.98 -17.86
CA GLY A 231 -20.90 12.15 -16.64
C GLY A 231 -19.60 11.44 -16.29
N LYS A 232 -18.63 11.42 -17.19
CA LYS A 232 -17.30 10.86 -16.91
C LYS A 232 -16.37 11.89 -16.29
N ARG A 233 -15.29 11.41 -15.66
CA ARG A 233 -14.22 12.23 -15.11
C ARG A 233 -12.97 12.14 -15.98
N ASN A 234 -12.27 13.27 -16.14
CA ASN A 234 -10.93 13.27 -16.71
C ASN A 234 -9.91 13.00 -15.58
N LEU A 235 -9.15 11.91 -15.69
CA LEU A 235 -8.10 11.61 -14.73
C LEU A 235 -6.79 12.35 -15.03
N TRP A 236 -6.59 12.82 -16.26
CA TRP A 236 -5.41 13.58 -16.65
C TRP A 236 -5.63 15.09 -16.47
N ALA A 237 -4.56 15.81 -16.17
CA ALA A 237 -4.49 17.26 -16.25
C ALA A 237 -4.58 17.73 -17.73
N ALA A 238 -4.58 19.03 -17.96
CA ALA A 238 -4.73 19.62 -19.29
C ALA A 238 -3.63 19.21 -20.29
N ASP A 239 -2.49 18.74 -19.80
CA ASP A 239 -1.36 18.26 -20.61
C ASP A 239 -1.51 16.79 -21.05
N SER A 240 -2.57 16.10 -20.65
CA SER A 240 -2.83 14.69 -20.96
C SER A 240 -1.72 13.74 -20.45
N TYR A 241 -0.93 14.22 -19.50
CA TYR A 241 0.25 13.56 -18.94
C TYR A 241 0.14 13.39 -17.43
N HIS A 242 0.07 14.51 -16.69
CA HIS A 242 -0.02 14.52 -15.25
C HIS A 242 -1.45 14.20 -14.79
N ALA A 243 -1.58 13.86 -13.52
CA ALA A 243 -2.88 13.59 -12.93
C ALA A 243 -3.69 14.88 -12.73
N SER A 244 -4.98 14.83 -13.04
CA SER A 244 -5.94 15.83 -12.60
C SER A 244 -6.18 15.74 -11.09
N LEU A 245 -7.08 16.57 -10.57
CA LEU A 245 -7.57 16.44 -9.20
C LEU A 245 -8.12 15.04 -8.90
N TYR A 246 -8.93 14.49 -9.80
CA TYR A 246 -9.52 13.15 -9.65
C TYR A 246 -8.48 12.03 -9.74
N GLY A 247 -7.54 12.16 -10.69
CA GLY A 247 -6.45 11.19 -10.84
C GLY A 247 -5.54 11.17 -9.61
N SER A 248 -5.15 12.34 -9.10
CA SER A 248 -4.33 12.47 -7.89
C SER A 248 -5.04 11.94 -6.64
N TYR A 249 -6.34 12.18 -6.51
CA TYR A 249 -7.12 11.69 -5.38
C TYR A 249 -7.22 10.16 -5.40
N LEU A 250 -7.47 9.54 -6.57
CA LEU A 250 -7.48 8.08 -6.73
C LEU A 250 -6.10 7.45 -6.45
N GLU A 251 -5.02 8.11 -6.88
CA GLU A 251 -3.63 7.73 -6.53
C GLU A 251 -3.44 7.73 -5.02
N GLY A 252 -3.79 8.83 -4.34
CA GLY A 252 -3.68 8.94 -2.88
C GLY A 252 -4.46 7.86 -2.12
N LEU A 253 -5.69 7.54 -2.56
CA LEU A 253 -6.52 6.47 -1.97
C LEU A 253 -5.89 5.08 -2.16
N THR A 254 -5.32 4.83 -3.34
CA THR A 254 -4.65 3.55 -3.64
C THR A 254 -3.39 3.39 -2.79
N VAL A 255 -2.60 4.47 -2.64
CA VAL A 255 -1.44 4.49 -1.75
C VAL A 255 -1.86 4.29 -0.29
N PHE A 256 -2.89 4.99 0.17
CA PHE A 256 -3.40 4.86 1.54
C PHE A 256 -3.79 3.41 1.86
N GLY A 257 -4.62 2.80 1.04
CA GLY A 257 -5.07 1.43 1.28
C GLY A 257 -3.94 0.40 1.22
N ASN A 258 -2.98 0.56 0.29
CA ASN A 258 -1.84 -0.35 0.18
C ASN A 258 -0.89 -0.26 1.38
N ILE A 259 -0.51 0.95 1.80
CA ILE A 259 0.45 1.16 2.89
C ILE A 259 -0.15 0.78 4.24
N THR A 260 -1.38 1.21 4.52
CA THR A 260 -2.02 1.02 5.83
C THR A 260 -2.72 -0.34 5.98
N GLY A 261 -3.06 -0.99 4.87
CA GLY A 261 -3.92 -2.17 4.86
C GLY A 261 -5.40 -1.87 5.19
N LEU A 262 -5.75 -0.60 5.38
CA LEU A 262 -7.13 -0.21 5.67
C LEU A 262 -7.95 -0.14 4.37
N ASP A 263 -9.22 -0.46 4.50
CA ASP A 263 -10.19 -0.28 3.42
C ASP A 263 -10.38 1.22 3.12
N PRO A 264 -10.06 1.71 1.89
CA PRO A 264 -10.26 3.11 1.55
C PRO A 264 -11.69 3.62 1.74
N ARG A 265 -12.69 2.74 1.69
CA ARG A 265 -14.12 3.07 1.89
C ARG A 265 -14.43 3.48 3.34
N SER A 266 -13.56 3.12 4.29
CA SER A 266 -13.71 3.54 5.69
C SER A 266 -13.60 5.06 5.87
N LEU A 267 -13.01 5.78 4.91
CA LEU A 267 -12.96 7.25 4.92
C LEU A 267 -14.35 7.88 4.70
N GLY A 268 -15.24 7.21 3.96
CA GLY A 268 -16.63 7.57 3.80
C GLY A 268 -16.90 8.82 2.94
N ALA A 269 -18.18 9.18 2.83
CA ALA A 269 -18.65 10.27 1.98
C ALA A 269 -18.22 11.68 2.47
N ASN A 270 -17.84 11.81 3.73
CA ASN A 270 -17.41 13.08 4.35
C ASN A 270 -15.88 13.20 4.47
N GLU A 271 -15.16 12.50 3.62
CA GLU A 271 -13.70 12.52 3.63
C GLU A 271 -13.16 13.96 3.52
N LEU A 272 -12.21 14.30 4.40
CA LEU A 272 -11.81 15.68 4.65
C LEU A 272 -11.03 16.31 3.48
N ALA A 273 -10.13 15.56 2.84
CA ALA A 273 -9.37 16.06 1.71
C ALA A 273 -10.26 16.26 0.48
N ALA A 274 -11.19 15.33 0.19
CA ALA A 274 -12.17 15.48 -0.89
C ALA A 274 -12.98 16.77 -0.72
N ARG A 275 -13.51 17.00 0.47
CA ARG A 275 -14.29 18.22 0.78
C ARG A 275 -13.46 19.49 0.61
N SER A 276 -12.23 19.49 1.11
CA SER A 276 -11.32 20.64 1.01
C SER A 276 -10.94 20.95 -0.43
N LEU A 277 -10.82 19.94 -1.27
CA LEU A 277 -10.46 20.05 -2.68
C LEU A 277 -11.66 20.22 -3.62
N GLY A 278 -12.89 20.26 -3.10
CA GLY A 278 -14.11 20.43 -3.89
C GLY A 278 -14.53 19.17 -4.67
N ILE A 279 -14.04 17.99 -4.28
CA ILE A 279 -14.53 16.71 -4.82
C ILE A 279 -15.89 16.40 -4.18
N SER A 280 -16.87 16.04 -5.01
CA SER A 280 -18.19 15.69 -4.50
C SER A 280 -18.18 14.43 -3.64
N ALA A 281 -19.11 14.29 -2.69
CA ALA A 281 -19.24 13.10 -1.87
C ALA A 281 -19.42 11.82 -2.72
N ASN A 282 -20.17 11.92 -3.82
CA ASN A 282 -20.39 10.81 -4.74
C ASN A 282 -19.09 10.40 -5.46
N ASP A 283 -18.30 11.37 -5.92
CA ASP A 283 -16.99 11.09 -6.54
C ASP A 283 -16.01 10.51 -5.53
N ALA A 284 -15.98 11.04 -4.30
CA ALA A 284 -15.12 10.51 -3.25
C ALA A 284 -15.42 9.03 -2.96
N VAL A 285 -16.70 8.69 -2.77
CA VAL A 285 -17.14 7.30 -2.54
C VAL A 285 -16.89 6.41 -3.77
N ALA A 286 -17.11 6.92 -4.98
CA ALA A 286 -16.81 6.16 -6.20
C ALA A 286 -15.32 5.81 -6.31
N MET A 287 -14.43 6.78 -6.07
CA MET A 287 -12.98 6.56 -6.12
C MET A 287 -12.47 5.70 -4.96
N GLN A 288 -13.07 5.79 -3.77
CA GLN A 288 -12.79 4.88 -2.65
C GLN A 288 -13.13 3.43 -3.03
N ASN A 289 -14.27 3.20 -3.70
CA ASN A 289 -14.65 1.88 -4.19
C ASN A 289 -13.68 1.36 -5.27
N LEU A 290 -13.24 2.22 -6.21
CA LEU A 290 -12.27 1.85 -7.23
C LEU A 290 -10.91 1.45 -6.62
N ALA A 291 -10.40 2.24 -5.67
CA ALA A 291 -9.17 1.91 -4.95
C ALA A 291 -9.31 0.58 -4.18
N TYR A 292 -10.42 0.37 -3.47
CA TYR A 292 -10.70 -0.88 -2.77
C TYR A 292 -10.71 -2.09 -3.71
N GLN A 293 -11.46 -2.02 -4.82
CA GLN A 293 -11.55 -3.12 -5.78
C GLN A 293 -10.19 -3.45 -6.38
N THR A 294 -9.39 -2.44 -6.72
CA THR A 294 -8.04 -2.61 -7.25
C THR A 294 -7.14 -3.34 -6.27
N LEU A 295 -7.16 -2.92 -4.99
CA LEU A 295 -6.33 -3.53 -3.94
C LEU A 295 -6.79 -4.95 -3.60
N ALA A 296 -8.09 -5.22 -3.61
CA ALA A 296 -8.64 -6.56 -3.38
C ALA A 296 -8.22 -7.55 -4.46
N VAL A 297 -8.20 -7.14 -5.74
CA VAL A 297 -7.70 -7.96 -6.85
C VAL A 297 -6.19 -8.19 -6.73
N ALA A 298 -5.42 -7.16 -6.40
CA ALA A 298 -3.96 -7.28 -6.24
C ALA A 298 -3.55 -8.20 -5.07
N ALA A 299 -4.40 -8.33 -4.05
CA ALA A 299 -4.16 -9.22 -2.91
C ALA A 299 -4.44 -10.70 -3.20
N VAL A 300 -5.11 -11.04 -4.32
CA VAL A 300 -5.39 -12.42 -4.71
C VAL A 300 -4.17 -12.97 -5.43
N PRO A 301 -3.47 -14.02 -4.90
CA PRO A 301 -2.35 -14.62 -5.60
C PRO A 301 -2.79 -15.16 -6.97
N GLU A 302 -1.96 -14.95 -7.98
CA GLU A 302 -2.19 -15.44 -9.35
C GLU A 302 -2.52 -16.95 -9.35
N PRO A 303 -3.39 -17.46 -10.25
CA PRO A 303 -3.69 -18.89 -10.35
C PRO A 303 -2.45 -19.78 -10.50
N SER A 304 -1.38 -19.26 -11.11
CA SER A 304 -0.05 -19.90 -11.18
C SER A 304 0.56 -20.14 -9.80
N THR A 305 0.35 -19.28 -8.82
CA THR A 305 0.83 -19.46 -7.44
C THR A 305 0.14 -20.65 -6.77
N TYR A 306 -1.16 -20.80 -6.95
CA TYR A 306 -1.90 -21.98 -6.45
C TYR A 306 -1.46 -23.26 -7.16
N LEU A 307 -1.21 -23.20 -8.47
CA LEU A 307 -0.71 -24.34 -9.24
C LEU A 307 0.69 -24.76 -8.75
N MET A 308 1.61 -23.81 -8.58
CA MET A 308 2.96 -24.09 -8.08
C MET A 308 2.95 -24.60 -6.64
N MET A 309 2.09 -24.07 -5.78
CA MET A 309 1.90 -24.58 -4.41
C MET A 309 1.32 -26.00 -4.43
N GLY A 310 0.35 -26.27 -5.29
CA GLY A 310 -0.21 -27.61 -5.50
C GLY A 310 0.82 -28.63 -6.00
N LEU A 311 1.65 -28.25 -6.97
CA LEU A 311 2.74 -29.06 -7.48
C LEU A 311 3.83 -29.32 -6.43
N GLY A 312 4.16 -28.31 -5.61
CA GLY A 312 5.10 -28.43 -4.50
C GLY A 312 4.61 -29.42 -3.44
N LEU A 313 3.34 -29.33 -3.04
CA LEU A 313 2.72 -30.26 -2.08
C LEU A 313 2.62 -31.69 -2.63
N ALA A 314 2.27 -31.85 -3.91
CA ALA A 314 2.26 -33.17 -4.58
C ALA A 314 3.66 -33.78 -4.65
N GLY A 315 4.69 -32.97 -4.96
CA GLY A 315 6.10 -33.39 -4.96
C GLY A 315 6.57 -33.87 -3.59
N LEU A 316 6.22 -33.16 -2.52
CA LEU A 316 6.52 -33.56 -1.14
C LEU A 316 5.82 -34.86 -0.76
N GLY A 317 4.56 -35.04 -1.15
CA GLY A 317 3.80 -36.28 -0.92
C GLY A 317 4.43 -37.50 -1.63
N LEU A 318 4.86 -37.32 -2.86
CA LEU A 318 5.55 -38.40 -3.63
C LEU A 318 6.93 -38.72 -3.03
N TRP A 319 7.66 -37.73 -2.56
CA TRP A 319 8.96 -37.94 -1.90
C TRP A 319 8.82 -38.68 -0.57
N GLN A 320 7.82 -38.35 0.25
CA GLN A 320 7.52 -39.09 1.48
C GLN A 320 7.15 -40.57 1.22
N ARG A 321 6.30 -40.83 0.21
CA ARG A 321 5.94 -42.19 -0.18
C ARG A 321 7.14 -43.02 -0.63
N ARG A 322 8.07 -42.42 -1.40
CA ARG A 322 9.32 -43.09 -1.82
C ARG A 322 10.22 -43.44 -0.63
N ARG A 323 10.32 -42.58 0.37
CA ARG A 323 11.08 -42.88 1.60
C ARG A 323 10.48 -44.00 2.43
N GLN A 324 9.15 -44.09 2.54
CA GLN A 324 8.47 -45.19 3.25
C GLN A 324 8.64 -46.53 2.52
N ALA A 325 8.58 -46.55 1.19
CA ALA A 325 8.80 -47.75 0.40
C ALA A 325 10.23 -48.28 0.48
N ALA A 326 11.23 -47.37 0.57
CA ALA A 326 12.64 -47.78 0.74
C ALA A 326 12.94 -48.34 2.15
N GLY A 327 12.19 -47.86 3.18
CA GLY A 327 12.34 -48.34 4.56
C GLY A 327 11.76 -49.75 4.82
N THR A 328 10.79 -50.20 4.00
CA THR A 328 10.17 -51.56 4.13
C THR A 328 10.97 -52.67 3.48
N ASN A 329 11.79 -52.39 2.47
CA ASN A 329 12.62 -53.38 1.80
C ASN A 329 13.92 -53.75 2.54
N GLY A 330 14.27 -53.04 3.61
CA GLY A 330 15.47 -53.30 4.42
C GLY A 330 15.28 -54.32 5.56
N ARG A 331 14.09 -54.93 5.73
CA ARG A 331 13.75 -55.78 6.90
C ARG A 331 13.56 -57.26 6.62
N ILE A 332 13.85 -57.75 5.41
CA ILE A 332 13.64 -59.16 5.05
C ILE A 332 14.94 -59.90 4.67
N THR A 333 16.05 -59.63 5.34
CA THR A 333 17.24 -60.50 5.20
C THR A 333 18.03 -60.60 6.50
N SER A 334 17.41 -61.19 7.53
CA SER A 334 18.20 -61.74 8.65
C SER A 334 17.35 -62.75 9.45
N SER A 335 17.08 -63.92 8.86
CA SER A 335 16.64 -65.13 9.60
C SER A 335 16.81 -66.32 8.70
N SER A 336 18.01 -66.94 8.71
CA SER A 336 18.22 -68.35 8.59
C SER A 336 19.70 -68.68 8.41
N ARG A 337 20.37 -69.07 9.52
CA ARG A 337 21.41 -70.11 9.59
C ARG A 337 21.84 -70.26 11.05
N ALA A 338 21.25 -71.31 11.66
CA ALA A 338 21.85 -72.01 12.80
C ALA A 338 21.36 -73.40 12.73
N THR A 339 22.21 -74.32 12.25
CA THR A 339 22.49 -75.65 12.64
C THR A 339 23.73 -76.12 11.91
#